data_8c4b3f894842fbf466d47c6fb4fc662c
#
_entry.id   8c4b3f894842fbf466d47c6fb4fc662c
#
_cell.length_a   1.000
_cell.length_b   1.000
_cell.length_c   1.000
_cell.angle_alpha   90.00
_cell.angle_beta   90.00
_cell.angle_gamma   90.00
#
_symmetry.space_group_name_H-M   'P 1'
#
loop_
_entity.id
_entity.type
_entity.pdbx_description
1 polymer ?
#
loop_
_entity_poly.entity_id
_entity_poly.type
_entity_poly.pdbx_seq_one_letter_code
_entity_poly.pdbx_strand_id
1 'polypeptide(L)'
;MKISDFQISNHNKLDQILVRLCEMVIQGQQKDQDLGMVAAAVLDPDNNCVVGINYPTKDGKRVHGERAAIDSYYARFGSIPPGSIIITTCSPCTQDMDEREGINCSDLVDDVGVHKVYAGYQDPSQERIRKQYHIEITRNPKIKKLCKAFADTFLKDDLNELSFLGSTCTKDCSGHRAGYAWSQSKGGRVAQSPFSPSFNKGSQLHVDGK
;
A
#
# COMPACT_ATOMS: atom_id res chain seq x y z
N MET A 1 -2.58 -7.66 -22.48
CA MET A 1 -1.11 -7.62 -22.62
C MET A 1 -0.62 -9.03 -22.30
N LYS A 2 0.07 -9.71 -23.22
CA LYS A 2 0.57 -11.08 -22.97
C LYS A 2 1.92 -10.99 -22.26
N ILE A 3 2.12 -11.86 -21.28
CA ILE A 3 3.36 -11.95 -20.47
C ILE A 3 4.59 -12.28 -21.33
N SER A 4 4.38 -12.93 -22.51
CA SER A 4 5.42 -13.16 -23.53
C SER A 4 6.14 -11.90 -24.02
N ASP A 5 5.58 -10.71 -23.77
CA ASP A 5 6.16 -9.43 -24.20
C ASP A 5 7.28 -8.94 -23.26
N PHE A 6 7.50 -9.64 -22.14
CA PHE A 6 8.61 -9.41 -21.22
C PHE A 6 9.80 -10.30 -21.56
N GLN A 7 10.58 -9.96 -22.58
CA GLN A 7 11.89 -10.59 -22.77
C GLN A 7 12.81 -10.20 -21.63
N ILE A 8 13.14 -11.20 -20.77
CA ILE A 8 13.84 -11.07 -19.48
C ILE A 8 15.37 -10.92 -19.65
N SER A 9 15.89 -10.66 -20.83
CA SER A 9 17.31 -10.82 -21.15
C SER A 9 18.28 -9.84 -20.48
N ASN A 10 17.83 -8.78 -19.77
CA ASN A 10 18.72 -7.78 -19.13
C ASN A 10 18.19 -7.20 -17.82
N HIS A 11 17.36 -7.93 -17.06
CA HIS A 11 16.87 -7.44 -15.77
C HIS A 11 17.77 -7.91 -14.63
N ASN A 12 17.97 -7.05 -13.64
CA ASN A 12 18.58 -7.46 -12.40
C ASN A 12 17.67 -8.50 -11.70
N LYS A 13 18.21 -9.25 -10.75
CA LYS A 13 17.49 -10.32 -10.04
C LYS A 13 16.19 -9.81 -9.39
N LEU A 14 16.17 -8.60 -8.87
CA LEU A 14 15.00 -8.02 -8.20
C LEU A 14 13.86 -7.78 -9.19
N ASP A 15 14.17 -7.28 -10.40
CA ASP A 15 13.19 -7.13 -11.47
C ASP A 15 12.62 -8.48 -11.94
N GLN A 16 13.44 -9.55 -11.98
CA GLN A 16 12.95 -10.89 -12.33
C GLN A 16 11.94 -11.41 -11.31
N ILE A 17 12.21 -11.21 -10.01
CA ILE A 17 11.26 -11.57 -8.95
C ILE A 17 10.00 -10.72 -9.08
N LEU A 18 10.13 -9.41 -9.30
CA LEU A 18 8.99 -8.51 -9.45
C LEU A 18 8.09 -8.86 -10.64
N VAL A 19 8.67 -9.30 -11.77
CA VAL A 19 7.91 -9.84 -12.91
C VAL A 19 7.10 -11.07 -12.49
N ARG A 20 7.70 -12.00 -11.74
CA ARG A 20 6.98 -13.19 -11.23
C ARG A 20 5.85 -12.83 -10.27
N LEU A 21 6.04 -11.81 -9.43
CA LEU A 21 4.96 -11.30 -8.58
C LEU A 21 3.82 -10.71 -9.41
N CYS A 22 4.13 -9.98 -10.48
CA CYS A 22 3.11 -9.50 -11.42
C CYS A 22 2.37 -10.66 -12.10
N GLU A 23 3.06 -11.72 -12.48
CA GLU A 23 2.45 -12.94 -13.04
C GLU A 23 1.50 -13.59 -12.03
N MET A 24 1.90 -13.66 -10.76
CA MET A 24 1.05 -14.20 -9.68
C MET A 24 -0.24 -13.39 -9.53
N VAL A 25 -0.16 -12.04 -9.56
CA VAL A 25 -1.35 -11.18 -9.52
C VAL A 25 -2.28 -11.48 -10.69
N ILE A 26 -1.77 -11.52 -11.93
CA ILE A 26 -2.56 -11.77 -13.13
C ILE A 26 -3.22 -13.16 -13.08
N GLN A 27 -2.46 -14.19 -12.74
CA GLN A 27 -2.96 -15.56 -12.66
C GLN A 27 -3.93 -15.76 -11.49
N GLY A 28 -3.67 -15.08 -10.37
CA GLY A 28 -4.54 -15.07 -9.21
C GLY A 28 -5.92 -14.52 -9.58
N GLN A 29 -5.95 -13.34 -10.17
CA GLN A 29 -7.19 -12.69 -10.62
C GLN A 29 -7.99 -13.48 -11.67
N GLN A 30 -7.32 -14.27 -12.49
CA GLN A 30 -7.99 -15.16 -13.45
C GLN A 30 -8.68 -16.36 -12.79
N LYS A 31 -8.15 -16.81 -11.64
CA LYS A 31 -8.69 -17.96 -10.90
C LYS A 31 -9.70 -17.55 -9.84
N ASP A 32 -9.44 -16.44 -9.19
CA ASP A 32 -10.22 -15.93 -8.09
C ASP A 32 -10.15 -14.39 -8.09
N GLN A 33 -11.29 -13.76 -8.42
CA GLN A 33 -11.39 -12.30 -8.50
C GLN A 33 -11.33 -11.62 -7.13
N ASP A 34 -11.51 -12.38 -6.05
CA ASP A 34 -11.40 -11.87 -4.68
C ASP A 34 -9.94 -11.73 -4.22
N LEU A 35 -8.99 -12.35 -4.92
CA LEU A 35 -7.57 -12.10 -4.65
C LEU A 35 -7.21 -10.65 -4.96
N GLY A 36 -6.35 -10.07 -4.11
CA GLY A 36 -5.95 -8.68 -4.28
C GLY A 36 -4.90 -8.47 -5.37
N MET A 37 -4.66 -7.20 -5.67
CA MET A 37 -3.74 -6.75 -6.73
C MET A 37 -2.31 -6.49 -6.24
N VAL A 38 -1.98 -6.87 -4.99
CA VAL A 38 -0.64 -6.73 -4.43
C VAL A 38 -0.05 -8.11 -4.15
N ALA A 39 1.14 -8.35 -4.67
CA ALA A 39 1.96 -9.50 -4.34
C ALA A 39 3.33 -9.03 -3.85
N ALA A 40 3.89 -9.74 -2.88
CA ALA A 40 5.19 -9.45 -2.32
C ALA A 40 6.04 -10.71 -2.12
N ALA A 41 7.34 -10.53 -1.91
CA ALA A 41 8.29 -11.58 -1.58
C ALA A 41 9.24 -11.10 -0.50
N VAL A 42 9.63 -12.00 0.40
CA VAL A 42 10.83 -11.86 1.24
C VAL A 42 11.96 -12.60 0.55
N LEU A 43 13.03 -11.90 0.23
CA LEU A 43 14.27 -12.45 -0.32
C LEU A 43 15.37 -12.29 0.73
N ASP A 44 15.94 -13.39 1.22
CA ASP A 44 17.03 -13.38 2.17
C ASP A 44 18.42 -13.37 1.50
N PRO A 45 19.51 -13.17 2.27
CA PRO A 45 20.88 -13.20 1.76
C PRO A 45 21.30 -14.55 1.18
N ASP A 46 20.69 -15.65 1.62
CA ASP A 46 20.95 -17.01 1.13
C ASP A 46 20.16 -17.33 -0.15
N ASN A 47 19.44 -16.34 -0.68
CA ASN A 47 18.60 -16.42 -1.87
C ASN A 47 17.33 -17.27 -1.69
N ASN A 48 16.90 -17.57 -0.47
CA ASN A 48 15.55 -18.07 -0.26
C ASN A 48 14.55 -16.96 -0.56
N CYS A 49 13.52 -17.32 -1.34
CA CYS A 49 12.49 -16.37 -1.77
C CYS A 49 11.12 -16.95 -1.42
N VAL A 50 10.41 -16.29 -0.53
CA VAL A 50 9.04 -16.66 -0.12
C VAL A 50 8.07 -15.58 -0.56
N VAL A 51 7.00 -15.98 -1.22
CA VAL A 51 6.03 -15.08 -1.84
C VAL A 51 4.70 -15.08 -1.09
N GLY A 52 4.00 -13.95 -1.15
CA GLY A 52 2.64 -13.78 -0.66
C GLY A 52 1.84 -12.92 -1.63
N ILE A 53 0.54 -13.14 -1.67
CA ILE A 53 -0.42 -12.34 -2.41
C ILE A 53 -1.52 -11.87 -1.47
N ASN A 54 -2.04 -10.69 -1.69
CA ASN A 54 -3.17 -10.16 -0.94
C ASN A 54 -4.40 -11.07 -1.13
N TYR A 55 -5.05 -11.48 -0.04
CA TYR A 55 -6.23 -12.35 -0.07
C TYR A 55 -7.27 -11.97 1.00
N PRO A 56 -8.57 -12.24 0.76
CA PRO A 56 -9.61 -12.03 1.76
C PRO A 56 -9.55 -13.12 2.84
N THR A 57 -9.89 -12.76 4.07
CA THR A 57 -10.10 -13.69 5.17
C THR A 57 -11.58 -14.11 5.25
N LYS A 58 -11.89 -15.13 6.05
CA LYS A 58 -13.27 -15.63 6.21
C LYS A 58 -14.24 -14.61 6.83
N ASP A 59 -13.70 -13.66 7.59
CA ASP A 59 -14.44 -12.56 8.23
C ASP A 59 -14.53 -11.30 7.34
N GLY A 60 -14.16 -11.41 6.06
CA GLY A 60 -14.26 -10.32 5.08
C GLY A 60 -13.13 -9.28 5.15
N LYS A 61 -12.17 -9.46 6.04
CA LYS A 61 -10.95 -8.63 6.10
C LYS A 61 -9.95 -9.04 5.02
N ARG A 62 -8.89 -8.26 4.85
CA ARG A 62 -7.83 -8.57 3.90
C ARG A 62 -6.49 -8.74 4.59
N VAL A 63 -5.70 -9.68 4.09
CA VAL A 63 -4.28 -9.84 4.39
C VAL A 63 -3.50 -9.22 3.24
N HIS A 64 -2.64 -8.26 3.52
CA HIS A 64 -1.82 -7.62 2.49
C HIS A 64 -0.71 -8.55 2.00
N GLY A 65 -0.23 -8.33 0.78
CA GLY A 65 0.78 -9.17 0.14
C GLY A 65 2.08 -9.25 0.95
N GLU A 66 2.51 -8.13 1.53
CA GLU A 66 3.70 -8.06 2.38
C GLU A 66 3.54 -8.89 3.65
N ARG A 67 2.39 -8.76 4.33
CA ARG A 67 2.07 -9.59 5.50
C ARG A 67 2.07 -11.06 5.14
N ALA A 68 1.38 -11.43 4.05
CA ALA A 68 1.31 -12.82 3.59
C ALA A 68 2.71 -13.41 3.31
N ALA A 69 3.61 -12.62 2.72
CA ALA A 69 4.98 -13.04 2.45
C ALA A 69 5.80 -13.19 3.75
N ILE A 70 5.69 -12.24 4.66
CA ILE A 70 6.36 -12.24 5.97
C ILE A 70 5.90 -13.44 6.81
N ASP A 71 4.59 -13.62 6.97
CA ASP A 71 4.01 -14.74 7.75
C ASP A 71 4.44 -16.10 7.16
N SER A 72 4.41 -16.23 5.83
CA SER A 72 4.86 -17.43 5.14
C SER A 72 6.36 -17.69 5.32
N TYR A 73 7.17 -16.63 5.37
CA TYR A 73 8.61 -16.74 5.63
C TYR A 73 8.86 -17.23 7.06
N TYR A 74 8.19 -16.62 8.05
CA TYR A 74 8.29 -17.05 9.46
C TYR A 74 7.84 -18.49 9.64
N ALA A 75 6.73 -18.89 9.03
CA ALA A 75 6.24 -20.27 9.10
C ALA A 75 7.25 -21.28 8.55
N ARG A 76 8.09 -20.90 7.57
CA ARG A 76 9.04 -21.78 6.92
C ARG A 76 10.43 -21.77 7.56
N PHE A 77 10.91 -20.61 8.01
CA PHE A 77 12.30 -20.41 8.45
C PHE A 77 12.44 -19.92 9.89
N GLY A 78 11.34 -19.54 10.55
CA GLY A 78 11.30 -19.11 11.95
C GLY A 78 11.70 -17.65 12.20
N SER A 79 12.55 -17.05 11.35
CA SER A 79 12.97 -15.66 11.49
C SER A 79 13.44 -15.09 10.15
N ILE A 80 13.30 -13.80 9.97
CA ILE A 80 13.82 -13.06 8.81
C ILE A 80 15.25 -12.62 9.13
N PRO A 81 16.30 -13.10 8.40
CA PRO A 81 17.66 -12.74 8.70
C PRO A 81 17.97 -11.29 8.29
N PRO A 82 18.91 -10.61 9.01
CA PRO A 82 19.40 -9.29 8.61
C PRO A 82 19.90 -9.27 7.17
N GLY A 83 19.65 -8.18 6.46
CA GLY A 83 19.99 -8.05 5.04
C GLY A 83 18.96 -8.60 4.07
N SER A 84 17.83 -9.14 4.58
CA SER A 84 16.68 -9.50 3.75
C SER A 84 16.06 -8.27 3.08
N ILE A 85 15.41 -8.51 1.93
CA ILE A 85 14.76 -7.49 1.11
C ILE A 85 13.29 -7.87 0.94
N ILE A 86 12.39 -6.92 1.11
CA ILE A 86 11.01 -7.07 0.66
C ILE A 86 10.93 -6.58 -0.79
N ILE A 87 10.37 -7.42 -1.67
CA ILE A 87 10.10 -7.09 -3.07
C ILE A 87 8.58 -7.10 -3.22
N THR A 88 7.97 -6.02 -3.76
CA THR A 88 6.51 -5.90 -3.81
C THR A 88 6.04 -5.19 -5.07
N THR A 89 4.85 -5.52 -5.56
CA THR A 89 4.26 -4.85 -6.73
C THR A 89 3.85 -3.41 -6.42
N CYS A 90 3.40 -3.13 -5.17
CA CYS A 90 3.17 -1.78 -4.64
C CYS A 90 3.93 -1.64 -3.32
N SER A 91 4.53 -0.49 -3.04
CA SER A 91 5.24 -0.29 -1.78
C SER A 91 4.29 -0.41 -0.57
N PRO A 92 4.79 -0.82 0.60
CA PRO A 92 3.97 -1.06 1.78
C PRO A 92 3.07 0.14 2.11
N CYS A 93 1.81 -0.11 2.42
CA CYS A 93 0.86 0.93 2.84
C CYS A 93 1.24 1.53 4.20
N THR A 94 0.81 2.78 4.44
CA THR A 94 1.07 3.51 5.69
C THR A 94 -0.21 3.84 6.47
N GLN A 95 -1.37 3.62 5.87
CA GLN A 95 -2.66 4.01 6.43
C GLN A 95 -3.63 2.83 6.55
N ASP A 96 -3.55 1.87 5.61
CA ASP A 96 -4.39 0.69 5.67
C ASP A 96 -3.85 -0.22 6.76
N MET A 97 -4.65 -0.37 7.79
CA MET A 97 -4.34 -1.28 8.86
C MET A 97 -4.74 -2.69 8.42
N ASP A 98 -3.81 -3.63 8.52
CA ASP A 98 -4.21 -5.02 8.58
C ASP A 98 -5.14 -5.11 9.81
N GLU A 99 -6.44 -5.20 9.57
CA GLU A 99 -7.45 -5.14 10.61
C GLU A 99 -7.31 -6.24 11.67
N ARG A 100 -6.47 -7.26 11.43
CA ARG A 100 -6.20 -8.31 12.40
C ARG A 100 -5.29 -7.87 13.54
N GLU A 101 -4.28 -7.03 13.25
CA GLU A 101 -3.24 -6.69 14.21
C GLU A 101 -3.06 -5.19 14.46
N GLY A 102 -3.80 -4.35 13.74
CA GLY A 102 -3.80 -2.90 13.97
C GLY A 102 -2.54 -2.17 13.52
N ILE A 103 -1.64 -2.83 12.75
CA ILE A 103 -0.45 -2.22 12.18
C ILE A 103 -0.50 -2.24 10.64
N ASN A 104 -0.05 -1.17 10.01
CA ASN A 104 0.08 -1.10 8.56
C ASN A 104 1.33 -1.86 8.07
N CYS A 105 1.40 -2.13 6.75
CA CYS A 105 2.54 -2.87 6.19
C CYS A 105 3.88 -2.15 6.37
N SER A 106 3.89 -0.83 6.42
CA SER A 106 5.10 -0.04 6.63
C SER A 106 5.69 -0.26 8.02
N ASP A 107 4.85 -0.21 9.06
CA ASP A 107 5.28 -0.49 10.44
C ASP A 107 5.70 -1.96 10.59
N LEU A 108 4.97 -2.89 9.95
CA LEU A 108 5.35 -4.29 9.96
C LEU A 108 6.75 -4.53 9.36
N VAL A 109 7.08 -3.88 8.25
CA VAL A 109 8.42 -4.00 7.61
C VAL A 109 9.52 -3.47 8.53
N ASP A 110 9.26 -2.37 9.25
CA ASP A 110 10.19 -1.85 10.25
C ASP A 110 10.34 -2.83 11.44
N ASP A 111 9.24 -3.35 11.96
CA ASP A 111 9.21 -4.26 13.12
C ASP A 111 9.99 -5.58 12.86
N VAL A 112 9.92 -6.10 11.62
CA VAL A 112 10.69 -7.30 11.26
C VAL A 112 12.15 -7.02 10.89
N GLY A 113 12.60 -5.77 11.01
CA GLY A 113 14.00 -5.36 10.81
C GLY A 113 14.48 -5.41 9.36
N VAL A 114 13.59 -5.30 8.38
CA VAL A 114 13.96 -5.20 6.98
C VAL A 114 14.31 -3.76 6.62
N HIS A 115 15.54 -3.53 6.14
CA HIS A 115 16.05 -2.19 5.83
C HIS A 115 15.90 -1.78 4.37
N LYS A 116 15.44 -2.67 3.50
CA LYS A 116 15.28 -2.39 2.07
C LYS A 116 13.97 -2.97 1.53
N VAL A 117 13.22 -2.13 0.84
CA VAL A 117 12.06 -2.50 0.02
C VAL A 117 12.37 -2.18 -1.44
N TYR A 118 12.12 -3.13 -2.35
CA TYR A 118 12.19 -2.94 -3.78
C TYR A 118 10.77 -3.05 -4.36
N ALA A 119 10.26 -1.97 -4.93
CA ALA A 119 8.86 -1.92 -5.34
C ALA A 119 8.66 -1.60 -6.83
N GLY A 120 7.59 -2.11 -7.40
CA GLY A 120 7.17 -1.81 -8.76
C GLY A 120 6.53 -0.42 -8.88
N TYR A 121 5.74 -0.05 -7.88
CA TYR A 121 5.05 1.23 -7.78
C TYR A 121 5.12 1.77 -6.34
N GLN A 122 5.19 3.07 -6.19
CA GLN A 122 5.19 3.71 -4.88
C GLN A 122 3.77 4.11 -4.49
N ASP A 123 3.31 3.62 -3.35
CA ASP A 123 2.08 4.08 -2.73
C ASP A 123 2.22 5.58 -2.37
N PRO A 124 1.30 6.44 -2.80
CA PRO A 124 1.37 7.88 -2.50
C PRO A 124 1.35 8.21 -1.00
N SER A 125 0.81 7.32 -0.16
CA SER A 125 0.80 7.52 1.31
C SER A 125 2.19 7.51 1.92
N GLN A 126 3.17 6.90 1.24
CA GLN A 126 4.55 6.74 1.68
C GLN A 126 5.33 8.06 1.83
N GLU A 127 4.92 9.13 1.17
CA GLU A 127 5.62 10.43 1.21
C GLU A 127 5.51 11.13 2.59
N ARG A 128 4.68 10.61 3.50
CA ARG A 128 4.27 11.29 4.73
C ARG A 128 4.91 10.78 6.00
N ILE A 129 5.65 9.68 5.94
CA ILE A 129 6.22 9.06 7.14
C ILE A 129 7.74 8.92 7.06
N ARG A 130 8.37 8.99 8.23
CA ARG A 130 9.78 8.60 8.40
C ARG A 130 9.85 7.10 8.64
N LYS A 131 10.69 6.42 7.83
CA LYS A 131 10.90 4.97 7.90
C LYS A 131 12.35 4.67 8.20
N GLN A 132 12.59 3.50 8.78
CA GLN A 132 13.93 2.97 8.99
C GLN A 132 14.43 2.18 7.79
N TYR A 133 13.57 1.88 6.82
CA TYR A 133 13.96 1.18 5.59
C TYR A 133 13.97 2.10 4.37
N HIS A 134 14.79 1.74 3.40
CA HIS A 134 14.89 2.45 2.12
C HIS A 134 13.97 1.81 1.07
N ILE A 135 13.19 2.62 0.35
CA ILE A 135 12.40 2.17 -0.79
C ILE A 135 13.14 2.52 -2.09
N GLU A 136 13.41 1.49 -2.89
CA GLU A 136 13.90 1.61 -4.25
C GLU A 136 12.79 1.19 -5.22
N ILE A 137 12.46 2.07 -6.17
CA ILE A 137 11.46 1.76 -7.20
C ILE A 137 12.17 1.23 -8.45
N THR A 138 11.61 0.17 -9.05
CA THR A 138 12.16 -0.38 -10.28
C THR A 138 12.38 0.71 -11.34
N ARG A 139 13.52 0.65 -12.03
CA ARG A 139 13.83 1.53 -13.16
C ARG A 139 13.22 1.01 -14.47
N ASN A 140 12.69 -0.21 -14.48
CA ASN A 140 12.08 -0.79 -15.66
C ASN A 140 10.70 -0.17 -15.95
N PRO A 141 10.54 0.59 -17.05
CA PRO A 141 9.30 1.32 -17.30
C PRO A 141 8.10 0.40 -17.58
N LYS A 142 8.33 -0.80 -18.12
CA LYS A 142 7.27 -1.77 -18.38
C LYS A 142 6.72 -2.35 -17.07
N ILE A 143 7.61 -2.77 -16.16
CA ILE A 143 7.25 -3.28 -14.83
C ILE A 143 6.53 -2.18 -14.05
N LYS A 144 7.10 -0.98 -14.01
CA LYS A 144 6.50 0.17 -13.33
C LYS A 144 5.09 0.47 -13.84
N LYS A 145 4.89 0.45 -15.17
CA LYS A 145 3.57 0.67 -15.78
C LYS A 145 2.57 -0.40 -15.38
N LEU A 146 2.99 -1.67 -15.35
CA LEU A 146 2.13 -2.78 -14.95
C LEU A 146 1.75 -2.71 -13.47
N CYS A 147 2.72 -2.49 -12.59
CA CYS A 147 2.48 -2.35 -11.16
C CYS A 147 1.59 -1.14 -10.84
N LYS A 148 1.79 -0.03 -11.56
CA LYS A 148 0.88 1.11 -11.48
C LYS A 148 -0.55 0.74 -11.89
N ALA A 149 -0.73 -0.02 -12.95
CA ALA A 149 -2.05 -0.46 -13.38
C ALA A 149 -2.76 -1.31 -12.31
N PHE A 150 -2.03 -2.16 -11.58
CA PHE A 150 -2.58 -2.88 -10.43
C PHE A 150 -2.99 -1.92 -9.32
N ALA A 151 -2.09 -1.00 -8.95
CA ALA A 151 -2.36 -0.01 -7.91
C ALA A 151 -3.57 0.89 -8.27
N ASP A 152 -3.70 1.29 -9.52
CA ASP A 152 -4.82 2.12 -10.00
C ASP A 152 -6.20 1.43 -9.83
N THR A 153 -6.28 0.12 -9.65
CA THR A 153 -7.56 -0.57 -9.43
C THR A 153 -8.11 -0.30 -8.03
N PHE A 154 -7.28 -0.39 -7.00
CA PHE A 154 -7.71 -0.18 -5.61
C PHE A 154 -7.50 1.26 -5.12
N LEU A 155 -6.45 1.97 -5.58
CA LEU A 155 -6.25 3.37 -5.18
C LEU A 155 -7.31 4.31 -5.79
N LYS A 156 -7.94 3.96 -6.90
CA LYS A 156 -9.06 4.73 -7.45
C LYS A 156 -10.32 4.57 -6.63
N ASP A 157 -10.57 3.37 -6.15
CA ASP A 157 -11.72 3.09 -5.30
C ASP A 157 -11.59 3.84 -3.97
N ASP A 158 -10.42 3.85 -3.37
CA ASP A 158 -10.12 4.63 -2.17
C ASP A 158 -10.26 6.15 -2.38
N LEU A 159 -9.85 6.66 -3.55
CA LEU A 159 -10.02 8.09 -3.87
C LEU A 159 -11.48 8.47 -4.12
N ASN A 160 -12.30 7.56 -4.61
CA ASN A 160 -13.73 7.79 -4.82
C ASN A 160 -14.55 7.65 -3.54
N GLU A 161 -14.05 6.90 -2.54
CA GLU A 161 -14.70 6.69 -1.25
C GLU A 161 -14.16 7.59 -0.14
N LEU A 162 -13.01 8.26 -0.31
CA LEU A 162 -12.47 9.19 0.66
C LEU A 162 -13.41 10.38 0.82
N SER A 163 -14.40 10.19 1.68
CA SER A 163 -15.31 11.23 2.10
C SER A 163 -15.30 11.40 3.61
N PHE A 164 -15.46 12.61 4.07
CA PHE A 164 -15.72 12.92 5.46
C PHE A 164 -17.10 13.54 5.59
N LEU A 165 -18.01 12.83 6.24
CA LEU A 165 -19.42 13.25 6.40
C LEU A 165 -20.09 13.61 5.06
N GLY A 166 -19.86 12.80 4.03
CA GLY A 166 -20.42 12.97 2.68
C GLY A 166 -19.74 14.05 1.83
N SER A 167 -18.61 14.61 2.27
CA SER A 167 -17.81 15.55 1.48
C SER A 167 -16.55 14.87 0.97
N THR A 168 -16.38 14.82 -0.35
CA THR A 168 -15.21 14.20 -1.01
C THR A 168 -13.91 14.86 -0.57
N CYS A 169 -12.93 14.05 -0.23
CA CYS A 169 -11.60 14.46 0.18
C CYS A 169 -10.62 14.42 -1.00
N THR A 170 -9.70 15.37 -1.05
CA THR A 170 -8.70 15.44 -2.14
C THR A 170 -7.49 14.52 -1.92
N LYS A 171 -7.22 14.12 -0.66
CA LYS A 171 -6.09 13.26 -0.31
C LYS A 171 -6.43 12.25 0.79
N ASP A 172 -6.69 12.69 2.03
CA ASP A 172 -6.79 11.82 3.21
C ASP A 172 -7.83 12.28 4.24
N CYS A 173 -8.69 13.18 3.88
CA CYS A 173 -9.67 13.81 4.78
C CYS A 173 -9.09 14.52 6.02
N SER A 174 -7.77 14.58 6.21
CA SER A 174 -7.17 15.22 7.39
C SER A 174 -7.58 16.67 7.54
N GLY A 175 -7.61 17.40 6.43
CA GLY A 175 -8.08 18.79 6.39
C GLY A 175 -9.55 18.92 6.80
N HIS A 176 -10.43 18.06 6.31
CA HIS A 176 -11.85 18.04 6.70
C HIS A 176 -12.01 17.73 8.19
N ARG A 177 -11.33 16.69 8.71
CA ARG A 177 -11.37 16.32 10.13
C ARG A 177 -10.85 17.43 11.03
N ALA A 178 -9.72 18.04 10.67
CA ALA A 178 -9.13 19.14 11.43
C ALA A 178 -10.04 20.35 11.45
N GLY A 179 -10.65 20.71 10.32
CA GLY A 179 -11.60 21.82 10.25
C GLY A 179 -12.87 21.58 11.05
N TYR A 180 -13.39 20.36 11.04
CA TYR A 180 -14.55 19.93 11.84
C TYR A 180 -14.25 20.05 13.34
N ALA A 181 -13.15 19.46 13.81
CA ALA A 181 -12.74 19.53 15.21
C ALA A 181 -12.45 20.96 15.67
N TRP A 182 -11.84 21.78 14.80
CA TRP A 182 -11.64 23.20 15.09
C TRP A 182 -12.98 23.94 15.24
N SER A 183 -13.91 23.75 14.31
CA SER A 183 -15.24 24.37 14.38
C SER A 183 -15.98 23.96 15.66
N GLN A 184 -15.91 22.68 16.04
CA GLN A 184 -16.46 22.18 17.28
C GLN A 184 -15.84 22.89 18.49
N SER A 185 -14.52 23.05 18.53
CA SER A 185 -13.81 23.73 19.61
C SER A 185 -14.08 25.25 19.68
N LYS A 186 -14.57 25.83 18.59
CA LYS A 186 -14.86 27.28 18.45
C LYS A 186 -16.34 27.60 18.47
N GLY A 187 -17.18 26.68 18.95
CA GLY A 187 -18.63 26.91 19.10
C GLY A 187 -19.36 27.06 17.76
N GLY A 188 -18.97 26.29 16.74
CA GLY A 188 -19.66 26.28 15.44
C GLY A 188 -19.24 27.42 14.50
N ARG A 189 -17.99 27.86 14.55
CA ARG A 189 -17.49 28.86 13.59
C ARG A 189 -17.02 28.20 12.31
N VAL A 190 -17.29 28.82 11.17
CA VAL A 190 -16.73 28.40 9.87
C VAL A 190 -15.35 29.02 9.68
N ALA A 191 -14.38 28.20 9.31
CA ALA A 191 -13.03 28.67 8.99
C ALA A 191 -12.99 29.32 7.58
N GLN A 192 -12.14 30.30 7.43
CA GLN A 192 -11.88 30.99 6.16
C GLN A 192 -10.38 31.06 5.87
N SER A 193 -9.72 29.90 5.91
CA SER A 193 -8.30 29.82 5.57
C SER A 193 -8.09 29.94 4.06
N PRO A 194 -7.29 30.89 3.57
CA PRO A 194 -7.00 31.00 2.14
C PRO A 194 -6.10 29.86 1.63
N PHE A 195 -5.47 29.11 2.56
CA PHE A 195 -4.46 28.07 2.23
C PHE A 195 -4.99 26.64 2.35
N SER A 196 -6.19 26.43 2.87
CA SER A 196 -6.73 25.09 3.12
C SER A 196 -8.23 24.99 2.86
N PRO A 197 -8.65 24.81 1.60
CA PRO A 197 -10.06 24.61 1.26
C PRO A 197 -10.71 23.43 1.99
N SER A 198 -9.97 22.32 2.17
CA SER A 198 -10.46 21.13 2.88
C SER A 198 -10.71 21.40 4.37
N PHE A 199 -9.89 22.24 5.01
CA PHE A 199 -10.12 22.68 6.39
C PHE A 199 -11.39 23.54 6.51
N ASN A 200 -11.58 24.50 5.58
CA ASN A 200 -12.78 25.32 5.54
C ASN A 200 -14.04 24.46 5.33
N LYS A 201 -13.97 23.47 4.42
CA LYS A 201 -15.07 22.56 4.16
C LYS A 201 -15.41 21.70 5.39
N GLY A 202 -14.40 21.20 6.10
CA GLY A 202 -14.59 20.46 7.35
C GLY A 202 -15.29 21.28 8.42
N SER A 203 -14.90 22.55 8.60
CA SER A 203 -15.55 23.44 9.56
C SER A 203 -17.01 23.75 9.17
N GLN A 204 -17.32 23.86 7.89
CA GLN A 204 -18.68 24.02 7.39
C GLN A 204 -19.54 22.78 7.66
N LEU A 205 -19.00 21.57 7.49
CA LEU A 205 -19.72 20.31 7.78
C LEU A 205 -20.18 20.24 9.25
N HIS A 206 -19.36 20.72 10.18
CA HIS A 206 -19.76 20.80 11.60
C HIS A 206 -20.92 21.76 11.80
N VAL A 207 -20.89 22.93 11.16
CA VAL A 207 -21.96 23.95 11.28
C VAL A 207 -23.26 23.45 10.63
N ASP A 208 -23.15 22.70 9.52
CA ASP A 208 -24.29 22.11 8.82
C ASP A 208 -24.94 20.93 9.59
N GLY A 209 -24.41 20.56 10.76
CA GLY A 209 -24.96 19.51 11.62
C GLY A 209 -24.73 18.09 11.08
N LYS A 210 -23.67 17.90 10.32
CA LYS A 210 -23.28 16.58 9.76
C LYS A 210 -22.29 15.84 10.61
#